data_1da27f73897d9db8a921bafb465712b8
#
_entry.id   1da27f73897d9db8a921bafb465712b8
#
_cell.length_a   1.000
_cell.length_b   1.000
_cell.length_c   1.000
_cell.angle_alpha   90.00
_cell.angle_beta   90.00
_cell.angle_gamma   90.00
#
_symmetry.space_group_name_H-M   'P 1'
#
loop_
_entity.id
_entity.type
_entity.pdbx_description
1 polymer ?
#
loop_
_entity_poly.entity_id
_entity_poly.type
_entity_poly.pdbx_seq_one_letter_code
_entity_poly.pdbx_strand_id
1 'polypeptide(L)'
;TNMIRLFISALSATKLVILQGISGTGKTSLAYAWGKFIRKDAIIASVQPSWRDRTELFGYFNEFTKKFNETEVLKKMYEAGYNDDVYVTVLDEMNIARVEYYFAEMLSILEMPTRDEWIIELVPSVWDTDPVKLKGGKLQIPGNMWYIGTINNDDSTFAVTDKVYDRAMPIDINDKGQVFEPIDTDSMNINSSYLEGLFKQAKERHPLTDEMAKKIDEMDDYVIKHFRIAFGNRIVKQMKDFVATYVECGGKEVDAVDYYIARKILRKFEQLNLAYIRDELDGFIEYLDKTFGKENFNECKEYLLRLKKMV
;
A
#
# COMPACT_ATOMS: atom_id res chain seq x y z
N THR A 1 -10.10 8.41 -14.56
CA THR A 1 -9.30 7.35 -15.22
C THR A 1 -7.93 7.20 -14.57
N ASN A 2 -7.21 8.30 -14.28
CA ASN A 2 -5.86 8.23 -13.67
C ASN A 2 -5.88 7.58 -12.27
N MET A 3 -6.84 7.93 -11.42
CA MET A 3 -6.98 7.34 -10.09
C MET A 3 -7.12 5.81 -10.13
N ILE A 4 -7.87 5.28 -11.08
CA ILE A 4 -8.03 3.82 -11.25
C ILE A 4 -6.71 3.18 -11.70
N ARG A 5 -5.95 3.82 -12.60
CA ARG A 5 -4.61 3.33 -12.99
C ARG A 5 -3.68 3.25 -11.78
N LEU A 6 -3.62 4.32 -10.99
CA LEU A 6 -2.80 4.37 -9.77
C LEU A 6 -3.21 3.27 -8.79
N PHE A 7 -4.53 3.07 -8.61
CA PHE A 7 -5.04 2.05 -7.69
C PHE A 7 -4.67 0.62 -8.14
N ILE A 8 -4.91 0.27 -9.41
CA ILE A 8 -4.54 -1.05 -9.95
C ILE A 8 -3.01 -1.26 -9.88
N SER A 9 -2.22 -0.22 -10.19
CA SER A 9 -0.76 -0.28 -10.08
C SER A 9 -0.29 -0.47 -8.64
N ALA A 10 -0.96 0.14 -7.67
CA ALA A 10 -0.68 -0.06 -6.27
C ALA A 10 -0.95 -1.51 -5.82
N LEU A 11 -2.05 -2.11 -6.28
CA LEU A 11 -2.38 -3.52 -6.00
C LEU A 11 -1.34 -4.48 -6.59
N SER A 12 -0.71 -4.14 -7.72
CA SER A 12 0.35 -4.96 -8.31
C SER A 12 1.68 -4.85 -7.56
N ALA A 13 1.97 -3.68 -7.00
CA ALA A 13 3.23 -3.39 -6.34
C ALA A 13 3.31 -3.93 -4.91
N THR A 14 2.18 -3.92 -4.19
CA THR A 14 2.13 -4.31 -2.77
C THR A 14 0.81 -4.98 -2.40
N LYS A 15 0.83 -5.75 -1.30
CA LYS A 15 -0.40 -6.29 -0.69
C LYS A 15 -1.06 -5.30 0.29
N LEU A 16 -0.41 -4.16 0.57
CA LEU A 16 -0.95 -3.09 1.42
C LEU A 16 -1.00 -1.79 0.62
N VAL A 17 -2.20 -1.29 0.38
CA VAL A 17 -2.44 0.02 -0.26
C VAL A 17 -2.98 0.98 0.79
N ILE A 18 -2.51 2.21 0.79
CA ILE A 18 -3.01 3.27 1.68
C ILE A 18 -3.70 4.34 0.84
N LEU A 19 -4.99 4.53 1.04
CA LEU A 19 -5.76 5.63 0.47
C LEU A 19 -5.78 6.77 1.47
N GLN A 20 -5.07 7.84 1.19
CA GLN A 20 -4.92 8.96 2.13
C GLN A 20 -5.42 10.28 1.53
N GLY A 21 -5.78 11.22 2.38
CA GLY A 21 -6.20 12.56 1.97
C GLY A 21 -7.34 13.13 2.83
N ILE A 22 -7.96 14.18 2.33
CA ILE A 22 -9.01 14.93 3.02
C ILE A 22 -10.22 14.02 3.30
N SER A 23 -10.87 14.22 4.44
CA SER A 23 -12.10 13.47 4.78
C SER A 23 -13.21 13.72 3.76
N GLY A 24 -14.01 12.68 3.47
CA GLY A 24 -15.15 12.78 2.55
C GLY A 24 -14.80 12.76 1.06
N THR A 25 -13.58 12.38 0.66
CA THR A 25 -13.16 12.29 -0.75
C THR A 25 -13.43 10.93 -1.41
N GLY A 26 -14.07 9.98 -0.71
CA GLY A 26 -14.44 8.68 -1.28
C GLY A 26 -13.39 7.58 -1.17
N LYS A 27 -12.43 7.68 -0.24
CA LYS A 27 -11.38 6.68 -0.02
C LYS A 27 -11.94 5.27 0.20
N THR A 28 -12.82 5.11 1.18
CA THR A 28 -13.46 3.83 1.48
C THR A 28 -14.35 3.35 0.32
N SER A 29 -15.00 4.29 -0.38
CA SER A 29 -15.83 3.97 -1.54
C SER A 29 -15.05 3.35 -2.70
N LEU A 30 -13.80 3.77 -2.93
CA LEU A 30 -12.93 3.19 -3.97
C LEU A 30 -12.63 1.71 -3.68
N ALA A 31 -12.26 1.40 -2.43
CA ALA A 31 -11.99 0.02 -2.01
C ALA A 31 -13.26 -0.86 -2.12
N TYR A 32 -14.39 -0.30 -1.73
CA TYR A 32 -15.68 -0.99 -1.82
C TYR A 32 -16.12 -1.23 -3.27
N ALA A 33 -15.96 -0.23 -4.14
CA ALA A 33 -16.27 -0.34 -5.56
C ALA A 33 -15.38 -1.40 -6.24
N TRP A 34 -14.11 -1.49 -5.86
CA TRP A 34 -13.21 -2.54 -6.34
C TRP A 34 -13.74 -3.94 -5.98
N GLY A 35 -14.08 -4.17 -4.71
CA GLY A 35 -14.67 -5.45 -4.27
C GLY A 35 -15.92 -5.82 -5.09
N LYS A 36 -16.83 -4.88 -5.27
CA LYS A 36 -18.05 -5.10 -6.11
C LYS A 36 -17.71 -5.40 -7.57
N PHE A 37 -16.74 -4.69 -8.15
CA PHE A 37 -16.34 -4.89 -9.53
C PHE A 37 -15.80 -6.30 -9.77
N ILE A 38 -15.01 -6.86 -8.84
CA ILE A 38 -14.48 -8.23 -8.93
C ILE A 38 -15.44 -9.28 -8.37
N ARG A 39 -16.67 -8.93 -8.03
CA ARG A 39 -17.71 -9.79 -7.43
C ARG A 39 -17.29 -10.42 -6.10
N LYS A 40 -16.50 -9.72 -5.32
CA LYS A 40 -16.08 -10.13 -3.97
C LYS A 40 -16.36 -9.00 -2.99
N ASP A 41 -17.05 -9.32 -1.91
CA ASP A 41 -17.34 -8.34 -0.88
C ASP A 41 -16.06 -7.97 -0.12
N ALA A 42 -15.81 -6.67 0.01
CA ALA A 42 -14.72 -6.19 0.86
C ALA A 42 -15.10 -6.37 2.34
N ILE A 43 -14.15 -6.87 3.13
CA ILE A 43 -14.26 -6.97 4.59
C ILE A 43 -13.87 -5.61 5.16
N ILE A 44 -14.77 -4.92 5.83
CA ILE A 44 -14.47 -3.63 6.45
C ILE A 44 -14.20 -3.83 7.93
N ALA A 45 -12.97 -3.60 8.34
CA ALA A 45 -12.55 -3.52 9.73
C ALA A 45 -12.46 -2.03 10.12
N SER A 46 -13.46 -1.54 10.83
CA SER A 46 -13.47 -0.15 11.34
C SER A 46 -12.53 -0.09 12.54
N VAL A 47 -11.38 0.53 12.35
CA VAL A 47 -10.39 0.69 13.40
C VAL A 47 -10.94 1.61 14.50
N GLN A 48 -10.72 1.23 15.76
CA GLN A 48 -11.20 1.98 16.91
C GLN A 48 -10.01 2.63 17.65
N PRO A 49 -10.19 3.78 18.29
CA PRO A 49 -9.13 4.44 19.07
C PRO A 49 -8.55 3.56 20.20
N SER A 50 -9.30 2.55 20.63
CA SER A 50 -8.90 1.60 21.66
C SER A 50 -7.94 0.51 21.17
N TRP A 51 -7.77 0.34 19.86
CA TRP A 51 -6.92 -0.70 19.30
C TRP A 51 -5.44 -0.50 19.69
N ARG A 52 -4.86 -1.52 20.33
CA ARG A 52 -3.50 -1.45 20.88
C ARG A 52 -2.57 -2.56 20.44
N ASP A 53 -3.13 -3.69 20.05
CA ASP A 53 -2.35 -4.86 19.67
C ASP A 53 -3.08 -5.72 18.62
N ARG A 54 -2.47 -6.83 18.22
CA ARG A 54 -2.97 -7.75 17.20
C ARG A 54 -4.32 -8.41 17.53
N THR A 55 -4.71 -8.46 18.81
CA THR A 55 -5.94 -9.14 19.23
C THR A 55 -7.19 -8.46 18.67
N GLU A 56 -7.11 -7.17 18.43
CA GLU A 56 -8.17 -6.39 17.80
C GLU A 56 -8.39 -6.79 16.32
N LEU A 57 -7.31 -7.20 15.64
CA LEU A 57 -7.35 -7.59 14.23
C LEU A 57 -7.69 -9.09 14.05
N PHE A 58 -7.15 -9.95 14.89
CA PHE A 58 -7.26 -11.41 14.72
C PHE A 58 -8.15 -12.08 15.76
N GLY A 59 -8.33 -11.46 16.93
CA GLY A 59 -8.96 -12.08 18.07
C GLY A 59 -7.96 -12.67 19.06
N TYR A 60 -8.46 -13.35 20.05
CA TYR A 60 -7.65 -13.89 21.14
C TYR A 60 -8.20 -15.20 21.69
N PHE A 61 -7.33 -16.02 22.27
CA PHE A 61 -7.70 -17.21 22.97
C PHE A 61 -8.15 -16.88 24.40
N ASN A 62 -9.35 -17.33 24.77
CA ASN A 62 -9.90 -17.15 26.10
C ASN A 62 -9.55 -18.35 26.96
N GLU A 63 -8.63 -18.16 27.91
CA GLU A 63 -8.13 -19.23 28.82
C GLU A 63 -9.20 -19.84 29.72
N PHE A 64 -10.26 -19.10 30.04
CA PHE A 64 -11.34 -19.56 30.89
C PHE A 64 -12.32 -20.46 30.13
N THR A 65 -12.73 -20.05 28.97
CA THR A 65 -13.69 -20.79 28.13
C THR A 65 -13.03 -21.81 27.23
N LYS A 66 -11.68 -21.78 27.13
CA LYS A 66 -10.87 -22.60 26.22
C LYS A 66 -11.33 -22.47 24.75
N LYS A 67 -11.77 -21.27 24.37
CA LYS A 67 -12.22 -20.95 23.01
C LYS A 67 -11.44 -19.77 22.47
N PHE A 68 -11.22 -19.78 21.16
CA PHE A 68 -10.69 -18.63 20.44
C PHE A 68 -11.86 -17.71 20.04
N ASN A 69 -11.75 -16.42 20.36
CA ASN A 69 -12.70 -15.40 19.94
C ASN A 69 -12.13 -14.73 18.67
N GLU A 70 -12.50 -15.24 17.51
CA GLU A 70 -12.02 -14.77 16.23
C GLU A 70 -12.77 -13.51 15.76
N THR A 71 -12.06 -12.65 15.03
CA THR A 71 -12.63 -11.51 14.30
C THR A 71 -13.10 -11.92 12.91
N GLU A 72 -13.89 -11.07 12.26
CA GLU A 72 -14.27 -11.29 10.85
C GLU A 72 -13.06 -11.29 9.92
N VAL A 73 -12.03 -10.50 10.22
CA VAL A 73 -10.77 -10.50 9.45
C VAL A 73 -10.11 -11.86 9.52
N LEU A 74 -9.96 -12.44 10.70
CA LEU A 74 -9.35 -13.77 10.87
C LEU A 74 -10.20 -14.87 10.21
N LYS A 75 -11.52 -14.84 10.35
CA LYS A 75 -12.41 -15.79 9.67
C LYS A 75 -12.20 -15.79 8.17
N LYS A 76 -12.18 -14.60 7.56
CA LYS A 76 -11.97 -14.46 6.12
C LYS A 76 -10.55 -14.82 5.69
N MET A 77 -9.56 -14.54 6.50
CA MET A 77 -8.18 -14.99 6.29
C MET A 77 -8.09 -16.53 6.28
N TYR A 78 -8.76 -17.18 7.21
CA TYR A 78 -8.84 -18.63 7.26
C TYR A 78 -9.59 -19.20 6.03
N GLU A 79 -10.73 -18.61 5.66
CA GLU A 79 -11.53 -18.97 4.49
C GLU A 79 -10.74 -18.82 3.19
N ALA A 80 -9.99 -17.71 3.05
CA ALA A 80 -9.17 -17.41 1.87
C ALA A 80 -8.10 -18.49 1.60
N GLY A 81 -7.68 -19.22 2.64
CA GLY A 81 -6.77 -20.35 2.49
C GLY A 81 -7.38 -21.57 1.78
N TYR A 82 -8.68 -21.63 1.53
CA TYR A 82 -9.36 -22.77 0.89
C TYR A 82 -9.67 -22.58 -0.60
N ASN A 83 -9.51 -21.39 -1.12
CA ASN A 83 -9.87 -21.06 -2.50
C ASN A 83 -8.90 -20.03 -3.11
N ASP A 84 -9.10 -19.72 -4.39
CA ASP A 84 -8.30 -18.74 -5.13
C ASP A 84 -9.04 -17.41 -5.36
N ASP A 85 -10.09 -17.14 -4.61
CA ASP A 85 -10.79 -15.87 -4.69
C ASP A 85 -9.92 -14.71 -4.21
N VAL A 86 -10.14 -13.52 -4.75
CA VAL A 86 -9.49 -12.30 -4.26
C VAL A 86 -10.22 -11.82 -3.01
N TYR A 87 -9.51 -11.66 -1.92
CA TYR A 87 -10.03 -11.11 -0.68
C TYR A 87 -9.48 -9.69 -0.46
N VAL A 88 -10.38 -8.77 -0.14
CA VAL A 88 -10.04 -7.36 0.14
C VAL A 88 -10.43 -7.05 1.58
N THR A 89 -9.45 -6.71 2.40
CA THR A 89 -9.66 -6.25 3.77
C THR A 89 -9.42 -4.75 3.84
N VAL A 90 -10.42 -3.98 4.21
CA VAL A 90 -10.33 -2.54 4.39
C VAL A 90 -10.14 -2.23 5.87
N LEU A 91 -9.03 -1.58 6.19
CA LEU A 91 -8.77 -1.01 7.52
C LEU A 91 -9.24 0.45 7.48
N ASP A 92 -10.51 0.65 7.84
CA ASP A 92 -11.12 1.97 7.73
C ASP A 92 -10.69 2.87 8.87
N GLU A 93 -10.26 4.10 8.52
CA GLU A 93 -9.64 5.06 9.45
C GLU A 93 -8.44 4.47 10.20
N MET A 94 -7.55 3.79 9.46
CA MET A 94 -6.49 2.98 10.06
C MET A 94 -5.57 3.74 11.02
N ASN A 95 -5.46 5.05 10.90
CA ASN A 95 -4.61 5.89 11.74
C ASN A 95 -5.33 6.53 12.94
N ILE A 96 -6.58 6.17 13.22
CA ILE A 96 -7.25 6.57 14.47
C ILE A 96 -6.67 5.83 15.69
N ALA A 97 -5.98 4.71 15.44
CA ALA A 97 -5.11 4.03 16.38
C ALA A 97 -3.69 3.92 15.79
N ARG A 98 -2.70 3.57 16.61
CA ARG A 98 -1.31 3.40 16.13
C ARG A 98 -1.19 2.13 15.30
N VAL A 99 -1.06 2.28 14.00
CA VAL A 99 -0.95 1.20 13.01
C VAL A 99 0.19 0.24 13.37
N GLU A 100 1.33 0.78 13.81
CA GLU A 100 2.53 0.03 14.18
C GLU A 100 2.32 -0.93 15.37
N TYR A 101 1.22 -0.81 16.09
CA TYR A 101 0.90 -1.67 17.22
C TYR A 101 -0.05 -2.80 16.81
N TYR A 102 -1.24 -2.46 16.34
CA TYR A 102 -2.22 -3.49 16.02
C TYR A 102 -1.93 -4.23 14.70
N PHE A 103 -1.17 -3.63 13.78
CA PHE A 103 -0.81 -4.20 12.48
C PHE A 103 0.68 -4.62 12.38
N ALA A 104 1.43 -4.55 13.48
CA ALA A 104 2.88 -4.80 13.53
C ALA A 104 3.29 -6.15 12.94
N GLU A 105 2.56 -7.20 13.29
CA GLU A 105 2.84 -8.56 12.83
C GLU A 105 2.62 -8.70 11.32
N MET A 106 1.53 -8.14 10.81
CA MET A 106 1.27 -8.11 9.36
C MET A 106 2.32 -7.33 8.60
N LEU A 107 2.80 -6.20 9.13
CA LEU A 107 3.90 -5.45 8.53
C LEU A 107 5.17 -6.30 8.42
N SER A 108 5.45 -7.13 9.42
CA SER A 108 6.60 -8.03 9.41
C SER A 108 6.41 -9.17 8.42
N ILE A 109 5.22 -9.77 8.38
CA ILE A 109 4.87 -10.86 7.47
C ILE A 109 4.94 -10.41 6.00
N LEU A 110 4.34 -9.24 5.69
CA LEU A 110 4.34 -8.69 4.33
C LEU A 110 5.75 -8.29 3.82
N GLU A 111 6.75 -8.29 4.70
CA GLU A 111 8.15 -8.06 4.38
C GLU A 111 8.90 -9.33 3.94
N MET A 112 8.40 -10.50 4.33
CA MET A 112 9.07 -11.77 4.03
C MET A 112 9.10 -12.05 2.53
N PRO A 113 10.25 -12.55 2.02
CA PRO A 113 10.49 -12.68 0.59
C PRO A 113 9.62 -13.75 -0.07
N THR A 114 9.25 -14.78 0.69
CA THR A 114 8.46 -15.91 0.21
C THR A 114 7.15 -16.05 0.98
N ARG A 115 6.11 -16.52 0.30
CA ARG A 115 4.79 -16.72 0.94
C ARG A 115 4.80 -17.86 1.96
N ASP A 116 5.71 -18.79 1.87
CA ASP A 116 5.85 -19.88 2.84
C ASP A 116 6.26 -19.37 4.22
N GLU A 117 6.88 -18.18 4.28
CA GLU A 117 7.26 -17.51 5.52
C GLU A 117 6.13 -16.62 6.09
N TRP A 118 5.02 -16.49 5.38
CA TRP A 118 3.87 -15.71 5.84
C TRP A 118 3.05 -16.49 6.86
N ILE A 119 3.56 -16.58 8.07
CA ILE A 119 2.99 -17.38 9.14
C ILE A 119 2.70 -16.49 10.36
N ILE A 120 1.51 -16.62 10.89
CA ILE A 120 1.09 -15.99 12.14
C ILE A 120 0.87 -17.05 13.21
N GLU A 121 1.40 -16.85 14.41
CA GLU A 121 1.13 -17.68 15.56
C GLU A 121 -0.11 -17.15 16.29
N LEU A 122 -1.19 -17.92 16.32
CA LEU A 122 -2.46 -17.52 16.93
C LEU A 122 -2.60 -18.01 18.36
N VAL A 123 -2.18 -19.24 18.61
CA VAL A 123 -2.22 -19.89 19.95
C VAL A 123 -0.91 -20.58 20.26
N PRO A 124 -0.45 -20.55 21.53
CA PRO A 124 0.84 -21.15 21.90
C PRO A 124 0.78 -22.68 22.03
N SER A 125 -0.42 -23.26 22.13
CA SER A 125 -0.63 -24.68 22.39
C SER A 125 -1.52 -25.31 21.32
N VAL A 126 -1.28 -26.56 21.02
CA VAL A 126 -2.10 -27.39 20.10
C VAL A 126 -3.27 -28.01 20.86
N TRP A 127 -4.44 -27.97 20.25
CA TRP A 127 -5.66 -28.58 20.77
C TRP A 127 -6.26 -29.53 19.75
N ASP A 128 -6.87 -30.62 20.21
CA ASP A 128 -7.51 -31.60 19.33
C ASP A 128 -8.68 -31.00 18.52
N THR A 129 -9.20 -29.87 18.98
CA THR A 129 -10.29 -29.13 18.34
C THR A 129 -9.79 -28.01 17.41
N ASP A 130 -8.49 -27.89 17.19
CA ASP A 130 -7.94 -26.86 16.32
C ASP A 130 -8.46 -27.01 14.87
N PRO A 131 -8.77 -25.89 14.20
CA PRO A 131 -9.16 -25.91 12.81
C PRO A 131 -8.08 -26.53 11.90
N VAL A 132 -8.49 -27.20 10.84
CA VAL A 132 -7.61 -28.03 9.98
C VAL A 132 -6.39 -27.28 9.45
N LYS A 133 -6.51 -25.98 9.14
CA LYS A 133 -5.41 -25.15 8.62
C LYS A 133 -4.53 -24.53 9.70
N LEU A 134 -4.92 -24.62 10.96
CA LEU A 134 -4.08 -24.23 12.09
C LEU A 134 -3.09 -25.36 12.38
N LYS A 135 -1.83 -25.15 12.09
CA LYS A 135 -0.76 -26.16 12.27
C LYS A 135 0.17 -25.76 13.41
N GLY A 136 0.14 -26.49 14.49
CA GLY A 136 0.95 -26.18 15.67
C GLY A 136 0.66 -24.80 16.25
N GLY A 137 -0.60 -24.38 16.28
CA GLY A 137 -1.01 -23.05 16.72
C GLY A 137 -0.74 -21.92 15.72
N LYS A 138 -0.27 -22.27 14.51
CA LYS A 138 0.13 -21.31 13.46
C LYS A 138 -0.77 -21.40 12.24
N LEU A 139 -1.09 -20.24 11.68
CA LEU A 139 -1.86 -20.10 10.44
C LEU A 139 -0.98 -19.48 9.36
N GLN A 140 -0.96 -20.10 8.18
CA GLN A 140 -0.36 -19.50 7.00
C GLN A 140 -1.27 -18.42 6.44
N ILE A 141 -0.73 -17.22 6.27
CA ILE A 141 -1.46 -16.09 5.66
C ILE A 141 -1.60 -16.35 4.16
N PRO A 142 -2.83 -16.36 3.63
CA PRO A 142 -3.04 -16.61 2.21
C PRO A 142 -2.55 -15.45 1.34
N GLY A 143 -1.94 -15.77 0.20
CA GLY A 143 -1.41 -14.78 -0.74
C GLY A 143 -2.48 -14.07 -1.57
N ASN A 144 -3.74 -14.51 -1.52
CA ASN A 144 -4.87 -13.96 -2.27
C ASN A 144 -5.63 -12.84 -1.53
N MET A 145 -5.02 -12.29 -0.47
CA MET A 145 -5.56 -11.17 0.30
C MET A 145 -4.82 -9.87 -0.02
N TRP A 146 -5.58 -8.78 -0.18
CA TRP A 146 -5.07 -7.41 -0.23
C TRP A 146 -5.65 -6.61 0.93
N TYR A 147 -4.82 -5.75 1.50
CA TYR A 147 -5.17 -4.86 2.61
C TYR A 147 -5.21 -3.43 2.09
N ILE A 148 -6.28 -2.71 2.38
CA ILE A 148 -6.45 -1.33 1.97
C ILE A 148 -6.73 -0.50 3.23
N GLY A 149 -5.76 0.34 3.62
CA GLY A 149 -5.96 1.28 4.72
C GLY A 149 -6.51 2.60 4.22
N THR A 150 -7.49 3.18 4.92
CA THR A 150 -7.88 4.57 4.68
C THR A 150 -7.29 5.46 5.76
N ILE A 151 -6.76 6.62 5.38
CA ILE A 151 -6.14 7.59 6.27
C ILE A 151 -6.77 8.96 6.05
N ASN A 152 -7.22 9.59 7.13
CA ASN A 152 -7.56 11.00 7.14
C ASN A 152 -6.40 11.81 7.70
N ASN A 153 -6.05 12.90 7.01
CA ASN A 153 -5.00 13.82 7.44
C ASN A 153 -5.62 14.95 8.29
N ASP A 154 -6.21 14.59 9.42
CA ASP A 154 -6.76 15.54 10.39
C ASP A 154 -6.02 15.45 11.74
N ASP A 155 -6.15 16.51 12.55
CA ASP A 155 -5.40 16.67 13.81
C ASP A 155 -5.76 15.64 14.89
N SER A 156 -6.84 14.89 14.70
CA SER A 156 -7.34 13.90 15.68
C SER A 156 -6.73 12.50 15.51
N THR A 157 -5.86 12.30 14.50
CA THR A 157 -5.33 11.00 14.13
C THR A 157 -3.82 10.88 14.42
N PHE A 158 -3.32 9.64 14.48
CA PHE A 158 -1.89 9.40 14.65
C PHE A 158 -1.14 9.53 13.33
N ALA A 159 0.08 10.08 13.40
CA ALA A 159 1.01 10.04 12.28
C ALA A 159 1.40 8.57 11.99
N VAL A 160 1.36 8.19 10.72
CA VAL A 160 1.79 6.87 10.26
C VAL A 160 3.27 6.94 9.91
N THR A 161 4.06 6.02 10.46
CA THR A 161 5.52 6.02 10.30
C THR A 161 5.97 5.42 8.97
N ASP A 162 7.24 5.66 8.62
CA ASP A 162 7.86 5.07 7.43
C ASP A 162 7.86 3.54 7.46
N LYS A 163 7.88 2.93 8.65
CA LYS A 163 7.77 1.47 8.77
C LYS A 163 6.53 0.90 8.09
N VAL A 164 5.42 1.62 8.11
CA VAL A 164 4.19 1.26 7.41
C VAL A 164 4.29 1.61 5.92
N TYR A 165 4.71 2.84 5.62
CA TYR A 165 4.77 3.33 4.24
C TYR A 165 5.79 2.60 3.37
N ASP A 166 6.88 2.09 3.92
CA ASP A 166 7.86 1.29 3.16
C ASP A 166 7.24 -0.02 2.63
N ARG A 167 6.20 -0.53 3.29
CA ARG A 167 5.48 -1.76 2.93
C ARG A 167 4.20 -1.53 2.14
N ALA A 168 3.71 -0.30 2.17
CA ALA A 168 2.47 0.10 1.50
C ALA A 168 2.74 0.90 0.23
N MET A 169 1.76 0.97 -0.66
CA MET A 169 1.71 1.97 -1.72
C MET A 169 0.65 3.03 -1.37
N PRO A 170 1.07 4.26 -1.04
CA PRO A 170 0.13 5.33 -0.76
C PRO A 170 -0.43 5.96 -2.04
N ILE A 171 -1.72 6.28 -1.98
CA ILE A 171 -2.45 7.00 -3.02
C ILE A 171 -3.15 8.20 -2.39
N ASP A 172 -2.86 9.38 -2.91
CA ASP A 172 -3.51 10.61 -2.46
C ASP A 172 -4.86 10.79 -3.14
N ILE A 173 -5.90 10.98 -2.35
CA ILE A 173 -7.27 11.29 -2.82
C ILE A 173 -7.69 12.59 -2.15
N ASN A 174 -7.28 13.72 -2.74
CA ASN A 174 -7.53 15.05 -2.22
C ASN A 174 -8.68 15.78 -2.93
N ASP A 175 -9.03 15.33 -4.11
CA ASP A 175 -10.11 15.95 -4.90
C ASP A 175 -11.46 15.36 -4.50
N LYS A 176 -12.44 16.23 -4.29
CA LYS A 176 -13.84 15.80 -4.21
C LYS A 176 -14.26 15.34 -5.59
N GLY A 177 -14.71 14.09 -5.69
CA GLY A 177 -15.26 13.56 -6.93
C GLY A 177 -16.39 14.44 -7.44
N GLN A 178 -16.43 14.69 -8.74
CA GLN A 178 -17.59 15.30 -9.37
C GLN A 178 -18.72 14.29 -9.44
N VAL A 179 -19.94 14.75 -9.17
CA VAL A 179 -21.13 13.90 -9.36
C VAL A 179 -21.22 13.55 -10.83
N PHE A 180 -21.25 12.27 -11.16
CA PHE A 180 -21.45 11.77 -12.51
C PHE A 180 -22.51 10.65 -12.48
N GLU A 181 -23.21 10.49 -13.57
CA GLU A 181 -24.07 9.32 -13.76
C GLU A 181 -23.18 8.13 -14.13
N PRO A 182 -23.13 7.08 -13.30
CA PRO A 182 -22.31 5.92 -13.59
C PRO A 182 -22.86 5.20 -14.82
N ILE A 183 -21.94 4.84 -15.73
CA ILE A 183 -22.28 3.91 -16.80
C ILE A 183 -22.30 2.52 -16.17
N ASP A 184 -23.38 1.77 -16.38
CA ASP A 184 -23.45 0.37 -15.96
C ASP A 184 -22.29 -0.40 -16.56
N THR A 185 -21.43 -0.93 -15.70
CA THR A 185 -20.26 -1.70 -16.08
C THR A 185 -20.41 -3.10 -15.53
N ASP A 186 -20.29 -4.09 -16.41
CA ASP A 186 -20.31 -5.48 -15.99
C ASP A 186 -19.19 -5.78 -14.99
N SER A 187 -19.59 -6.37 -13.87
CA SER A 187 -18.63 -6.87 -12.91
C SER A 187 -17.92 -8.13 -13.43
N MET A 188 -16.66 -8.30 -13.08
CA MET A 188 -15.85 -9.44 -13.50
C MET A 188 -15.64 -10.41 -12.35
N ASN A 189 -15.82 -11.69 -12.58
CA ASN A 189 -15.43 -12.71 -11.60
C ASN A 189 -13.94 -13.05 -11.82
N ILE A 190 -13.07 -12.41 -11.04
CA ILE A 190 -11.62 -12.55 -11.12
C ILE A 190 -11.12 -13.32 -9.91
N ASN A 191 -10.35 -14.39 -10.13
CA ASN A 191 -9.60 -15.05 -9.07
C ASN A 191 -8.19 -14.45 -8.91
N SER A 192 -7.53 -14.80 -7.82
CA SER A 192 -6.21 -14.23 -7.46
C SER A 192 -5.14 -14.65 -8.45
N SER A 193 -5.12 -15.92 -8.87
CA SER A 193 -4.14 -16.42 -9.83
C SER A 193 -4.25 -15.71 -11.19
N TYR A 194 -5.47 -15.43 -11.64
CA TYR A 194 -5.69 -14.66 -12.87
C TYR A 194 -5.21 -13.21 -12.73
N LEU A 195 -5.59 -12.54 -11.62
CA LEU A 195 -5.16 -11.17 -11.35
C LEU A 195 -3.63 -11.05 -11.27
N GLU A 196 -2.99 -11.94 -10.54
CA GLU A 196 -1.51 -11.97 -10.44
C GLU A 196 -0.87 -12.32 -11.78
N GLY A 197 -1.53 -13.17 -12.59
CA GLY A 197 -1.13 -13.47 -13.96
C GLY A 197 -1.12 -12.22 -14.85
N LEU A 198 -2.14 -11.36 -14.74
CA LEU A 198 -2.18 -10.07 -15.45
C LEU A 198 -1.04 -9.14 -15.01
N PHE A 199 -0.79 -9.05 -13.71
CA PHE A 199 0.34 -8.26 -13.20
C PHE A 199 1.70 -8.77 -13.69
N LYS A 200 1.87 -10.09 -13.73
CA LYS A 200 3.09 -10.71 -14.29
C LYS A 200 3.25 -10.39 -15.77
N GLN A 201 2.18 -10.52 -16.57
CA GLN A 201 2.21 -10.16 -17.99
C GLN A 201 2.55 -8.69 -18.21
N ALA A 202 2.00 -7.77 -17.38
CA ALA A 202 2.34 -6.35 -17.45
C ALA A 202 3.85 -6.12 -17.25
N LYS A 203 4.48 -6.81 -16.28
CA LYS A 203 5.92 -6.74 -16.05
C LYS A 203 6.76 -7.26 -17.21
N GLU A 204 6.30 -8.32 -17.86
CA GLU A 204 6.98 -8.90 -19.03
C GLU A 204 6.87 -8.00 -20.25
N ARG A 205 5.73 -7.32 -20.45
CA ARG A 205 5.47 -6.45 -21.60
C ARG A 205 6.08 -5.05 -21.44
N HIS A 206 6.09 -4.53 -20.22
CA HIS A 206 6.50 -3.16 -19.90
C HIS A 206 7.57 -3.15 -18.80
N PRO A 207 8.72 -3.82 -18.99
CA PRO A 207 9.83 -3.65 -18.07
C PRO A 207 10.26 -2.19 -18.06
N LEU A 208 10.73 -1.71 -16.90
CA LEU A 208 11.31 -0.37 -16.82
C LEU A 208 12.43 -0.25 -17.86
N THR A 209 12.39 0.82 -18.66
CA THR A 209 13.38 1.03 -19.71
C THR A 209 14.78 1.22 -19.13
N ASP A 210 15.82 0.76 -19.85
CA ASP A 210 17.21 0.88 -19.39
C ASP A 210 17.60 2.36 -19.18
N GLU A 211 17.09 3.26 -20.01
CA GLU A 211 17.29 4.69 -19.87
C GLU A 211 16.69 5.22 -18.56
N MET A 212 15.44 4.83 -18.26
CA MET A 212 14.76 5.24 -17.03
C MET A 212 15.44 4.61 -15.80
N ALA A 213 15.82 3.34 -15.87
CA ALA A 213 16.55 2.66 -14.79
C ALA A 213 17.85 3.39 -14.44
N LYS A 214 18.64 3.75 -15.45
CA LYS A 214 19.87 4.52 -15.26
C LYS A 214 19.62 5.89 -14.63
N LYS A 215 18.60 6.63 -15.08
CA LYS A 215 18.22 7.92 -14.50
C LYS A 215 17.78 7.79 -13.03
N ILE A 216 17.11 6.69 -12.68
CA ILE A 216 16.69 6.41 -11.30
C ILE A 216 17.92 6.11 -10.43
N ASP A 217 18.87 5.32 -10.92
CA ASP A 217 20.11 5.04 -10.19
C ASP A 217 20.92 6.32 -9.96
N GLU A 218 21.07 7.19 -10.98
CA GLU A 218 21.71 8.49 -10.86
C GLU A 218 20.98 9.42 -9.88
N MET A 219 19.65 9.34 -9.83
CA MET A 219 18.83 10.10 -8.87
C MET A 219 18.99 9.55 -7.44
N ASP A 220 19.08 8.24 -7.24
CA ASP A 220 19.36 7.64 -5.94
C ASP A 220 20.71 8.12 -5.40
N ASP A 221 21.77 8.10 -6.24
CA ASP A 221 23.08 8.63 -5.89
C ASP A 221 23.03 10.12 -5.49
N TYR A 222 22.25 10.91 -6.24
CA TYR A 222 22.04 12.31 -5.92
C TYR A 222 21.36 12.49 -4.55
N VAL A 223 20.28 11.75 -4.31
CA VAL A 223 19.51 11.82 -3.05
C VAL A 223 20.32 11.32 -1.86
N ILE A 224 21.11 10.27 -2.03
CA ILE A 224 22.05 9.79 -1.00
C ILE A 224 23.06 10.89 -0.63
N LYS A 225 23.67 11.50 -1.65
CA LYS A 225 24.72 12.51 -1.46
C LYS A 225 24.20 13.77 -0.74
N HIS A 226 23.03 14.27 -1.13
CA HIS A 226 22.52 15.54 -0.65
C HIS A 226 21.58 15.43 0.56
N PHE A 227 20.84 14.30 0.67
CA PHE A 227 19.81 14.15 1.69
C PHE A 227 20.03 12.95 2.62
N ARG A 228 21.01 12.10 2.34
CA ARG A 228 21.31 10.87 3.10
C ARG A 228 20.13 9.89 3.18
N ILE A 229 19.35 9.85 2.14
CA ILE A 229 18.23 8.92 1.96
C ILE A 229 18.55 8.04 0.76
N ALA A 230 18.34 6.72 0.88
CA ALA A 230 18.48 5.76 -0.20
C ALA A 230 17.12 5.17 -0.60
N PHE A 231 16.97 4.80 -1.88
CA PHE A 231 15.73 4.18 -2.35
C PHE A 231 15.55 2.76 -1.80
N GLY A 232 16.61 1.99 -1.72
CA GLY A 232 16.58 0.61 -1.24
C GLY A 232 15.96 -0.39 -2.24
N ASN A 233 16.46 -1.61 -2.24
CA ASN A 233 16.11 -2.64 -3.23
C ASN A 233 14.61 -2.99 -3.27
N ARG A 234 13.95 -2.98 -2.10
CA ARG A 234 12.51 -3.27 -2.01
C ARG A 234 11.69 -2.19 -2.72
N ILE A 235 12.00 -0.92 -2.47
CA ILE A 235 11.30 0.21 -3.07
C ILE A 235 11.49 0.19 -4.59
N VAL A 236 12.70 -0.06 -5.07
CA VAL A 236 12.98 -0.20 -6.52
C VAL A 236 12.21 -1.38 -7.13
N LYS A 237 12.12 -2.52 -6.45
CA LYS A 237 11.33 -3.66 -6.91
C LYS A 237 9.84 -3.32 -7.02
N GLN A 238 9.28 -2.73 -5.98
CA GLN A 238 7.88 -2.30 -5.97
C GLN A 238 7.61 -1.24 -7.05
N MET A 239 8.55 -0.33 -7.29
CA MET A 239 8.46 0.67 -8.36
C MET A 239 8.36 0.02 -9.74
N LYS A 240 9.20 -0.98 -10.04
CA LYS A 240 9.14 -1.71 -11.31
C LYS A 240 7.77 -2.36 -11.53
N ASP A 241 7.21 -2.96 -10.48
CA ASP A 241 5.88 -3.58 -10.52
C ASP A 241 4.77 -2.55 -10.75
N PHE A 242 4.85 -1.43 -10.05
CA PHE A 242 3.92 -0.30 -10.17
C PHE A 242 3.95 0.31 -11.58
N VAL A 243 5.12 0.65 -12.07
CA VAL A 243 5.32 1.31 -13.38
C VAL A 243 4.82 0.41 -14.51
N ALA A 244 5.19 -0.87 -14.51
CA ALA A 244 4.77 -1.81 -15.54
C ALA A 244 3.24 -1.90 -15.63
N THR A 245 2.55 -2.01 -14.51
CA THR A 245 1.09 -2.08 -14.48
C THR A 245 0.44 -0.75 -14.88
N TYR A 246 1.04 0.39 -14.49
CA TYR A 246 0.54 1.70 -14.88
C TYR A 246 0.61 1.92 -16.39
N VAL A 247 1.69 1.46 -17.03
CA VAL A 247 1.86 1.53 -18.48
C VAL A 247 0.89 0.58 -19.18
N GLU A 248 0.73 -0.66 -18.69
CA GLU A 248 -0.26 -1.62 -19.22
C GLU A 248 -1.69 -1.04 -19.18
N CYS A 249 -2.01 -0.26 -18.15
CA CYS A 249 -3.28 0.47 -18.03
C CYS A 249 -3.36 1.73 -18.91
N GLY A 250 -2.41 1.95 -19.83
CA GLY A 250 -2.38 3.06 -20.78
C GLY A 250 -1.85 4.38 -20.21
N GLY A 251 -1.03 4.33 -19.16
CA GLY A 251 -0.26 5.45 -18.64
C GLY A 251 1.12 5.56 -19.27
N LYS A 252 1.87 6.61 -18.92
CA LYS A 252 3.26 6.80 -19.36
C LYS A 252 4.23 6.39 -18.26
N GLU A 253 5.37 5.80 -18.64
CA GLU A 253 6.42 5.39 -17.72
C GLU A 253 6.89 6.55 -16.83
N VAL A 254 7.15 7.71 -17.42
CA VAL A 254 7.62 8.90 -16.71
C VAL A 254 6.64 9.38 -15.64
N ASP A 255 5.34 9.35 -15.94
CA ASP A 255 4.30 9.79 -15.00
C ASP A 255 4.19 8.80 -13.80
N ALA A 256 4.34 7.50 -14.08
CA ALA A 256 4.33 6.46 -13.05
C ALA A 256 5.53 6.57 -12.11
N VAL A 257 6.73 6.79 -12.66
CA VAL A 257 7.96 6.96 -11.88
C VAL A 257 7.88 8.22 -11.03
N ASP A 258 7.44 9.34 -11.61
CA ASP A 258 7.23 10.61 -10.92
C ASP A 258 6.30 10.44 -9.71
N TYR A 259 5.11 9.88 -9.94
CA TYR A 259 4.15 9.64 -8.86
C TYR A 259 4.73 8.74 -7.76
N TYR A 260 5.37 7.64 -8.16
CA TYR A 260 5.94 6.68 -7.22
C TYR A 260 7.03 7.32 -6.35
N ILE A 261 7.97 8.04 -6.96
CA ILE A 261 9.05 8.74 -6.25
C ILE A 261 8.48 9.77 -5.28
N ALA A 262 7.53 10.58 -5.73
CA ALA A 262 6.90 11.60 -4.90
C ALA A 262 6.27 11.00 -3.63
N ARG A 263 5.61 9.84 -3.73
CA ARG A 263 4.88 9.23 -2.62
C ARG A 263 5.72 8.30 -1.74
N LYS A 264 6.77 7.70 -2.27
CA LYS A 264 7.59 6.72 -1.53
C LYS A 264 8.91 7.29 -1.04
N ILE A 265 9.54 8.17 -1.81
CA ILE A 265 10.87 8.71 -1.51
C ILE A 265 10.78 10.09 -0.89
N LEU A 266 10.11 11.04 -1.56
CA LEU A 266 10.08 12.42 -1.08
C LEU A 266 9.34 12.58 0.23
N ARG A 267 8.44 11.67 0.54
CA ARG A 267 7.78 11.59 1.84
C ARG A 267 8.78 11.48 3.00
N LYS A 268 9.90 10.79 2.81
CA LYS A 268 10.96 10.66 3.84
C LYS A 268 11.65 12.00 4.12
N PHE A 269 11.56 12.96 3.22
CA PHE A 269 12.12 14.29 3.39
C PHE A 269 11.39 15.10 4.49
N GLU A 270 10.13 14.79 4.79
CA GLU A 270 9.38 15.42 5.87
C GLU A 270 10.02 15.23 7.26
N GLN A 271 10.85 14.18 7.42
CA GLN A 271 11.57 13.90 8.66
C GLN A 271 12.92 14.63 8.75
N LEU A 272 13.37 15.24 7.66
CA LEU A 272 14.62 15.99 7.64
C LEU A 272 14.39 17.39 8.25
N ASN A 273 15.48 18.00 8.72
CA ASN A 273 15.42 19.38 9.13
C ASN A 273 15.34 20.28 7.88
N LEU A 274 14.11 20.62 7.50
CA LEU A 274 13.81 21.34 6.27
C LEU A 274 14.54 22.69 6.17
N ALA A 275 14.78 23.36 7.28
CA ALA A 275 15.50 24.64 7.29
C ALA A 275 16.95 24.48 6.79
N TYR A 276 17.60 23.35 7.10
CA TYR A 276 18.98 23.08 6.65
C TYR A 276 19.08 22.61 5.22
N ILE A 277 18.02 22.02 4.65
CA ILE A 277 18.06 21.44 3.30
C ILE A 277 17.35 22.30 2.25
N ARG A 278 16.97 23.51 2.61
CA ARG A 278 16.16 24.39 1.73
C ARG A 278 16.83 24.65 0.37
N ASP A 279 18.13 24.94 0.38
CA ASP A 279 18.88 25.21 -0.85
C ASP A 279 19.09 23.92 -1.66
N GLU A 280 19.29 22.78 -0.99
CA GLU A 280 19.37 21.48 -1.64
C GLU A 280 18.05 21.07 -2.30
N LEU A 281 16.88 21.50 -1.77
CA LEU A 281 15.59 21.27 -2.42
C LEU A 281 15.49 22.01 -3.75
N ASP A 282 16.03 23.23 -3.86
CA ASP A 282 16.11 23.96 -5.11
C ASP A 282 17.03 23.28 -6.12
N GLY A 283 18.21 22.88 -5.66
CA GLY A 283 19.15 22.11 -6.47
C GLY A 283 18.56 20.80 -6.98
N PHE A 284 17.70 20.15 -6.19
CA PHE A 284 17.04 18.91 -6.60
C PHE A 284 15.95 19.19 -7.65
N ILE A 285 15.17 20.27 -7.53
CA ILE A 285 14.22 20.68 -8.59
C ILE A 285 14.94 20.94 -9.92
N GLU A 286 16.07 21.66 -9.89
CA GLU A 286 16.88 21.89 -11.08
C GLU A 286 17.45 20.59 -11.67
N TYR A 287 17.88 19.65 -10.81
CA TYR A 287 18.33 18.33 -11.21
C TYR A 287 17.22 17.56 -11.94
N LEU A 288 15.99 17.55 -11.39
CA LEU A 288 14.83 16.90 -12.02
C LEU A 288 14.53 17.50 -13.40
N ASP A 289 14.53 18.82 -13.51
CA ASP A 289 14.29 19.53 -14.79
C ASP A 289 15.36 19.17 -15.84
N LYS A 290 16.62 19.08 -15.42
CA LYS A 290 17.74 18.73 -16.31
C LYS A 290 17.70 17.28 -16.77
N THR A 291 17.35 16.36 -15.86
CA THR A 291 17.43 14.91 -16.10
C THR A 291 16.20 14.37 -16.83
N PHE A 292 15.02 14.88 -16.49
CA PHE A 292 13.74 14.35 -17.00
C PHE A 292 13.00 15.33 -17.91
N GLY A 293 13.43 16.61 -17.96
CA GLY A 293 12.78 17.67 -18.72
C GLY A 293 11.76 18.45 -17.88
N LYS A 294 11.62 19.74 -18.20
CA LYS A 294 10.81 20.71 -17.42
C LYS A 294 9.32 20.35 -17.34
N GLU A 295 8.80 19.64 -18.34
CA GLU A 295 7.38 19.25 -18.41
C GLU A 295 7.08 17.95 -17.64
N ASN A 296 8.11 17.26 -17.15
CA ASN A 296 8.00 15.98 -16.45
C ASN A 296 8.29 16.15 -14.96
N PHE A 297 8.00 15.11 -14.18
CA PHE A 297 8.25 15.07 -12.72
C PHE A 297 7.53 16.18 -11.94
N ASN A 298 6.31 16.51 -12.35
CA ASN A 298 5.52 17.55 -11.73
C ASN A 298 5.06 17.17 -10.32
N GLU A 299 4.71 15.90 -10.07
CA GLU A 299 4.35 15.41 -8.74
C GLU A 299 5.51 15.59 -7.74
N CYS A 300 6.72 15.22 -8.15
CA CYS A 300 7.93 15.41 -7.34
C CYS A 300 8.20 16.91 -7.09
N LYS A 301 8.14 17.73 -8.13
CA LYS A 301 8.39 19.18 -8.01
C LYS A 301 7.37 19.86 -7.12
N GLU A 302 6.09 19.57 -7.26
CA GLU A 302 5.03 20.09 -6.41
C GLU A 302 5.23 19.66 -4.95
N TYR A 303 5.64 18.41 -4.73
CA TYR A 303 5.96 17.92 -3.40
C TYR A 303 7.11 18.69 -2.76
N LEU A 304 8.22 18.87 -3.48
CA LEU A 304 9.39 19.63 -3.01
C LEU A 304 9.04 21.10 -2.73
N LEU A 305 8.26 21.73 -3.60
CA LEU A 305 7.76 23.11 -3.40
C LEU A 305 6.86 23.23 -2.17
N ARG A 306 6.05 22.19 -1.88
CA ARG A 306 5.25 22.14 -0.65
C ARG A 306 6.14 22.05 0.59
N LEU A 307 7.16 21.19 0.58
CA LEU A 307 8.11 21.09 1.69
C LEU A 307 8.81 22.42 1.96
N LYS A 308 9.18 23.15 0.92
CA LYS A 308 9.77 24.50 1.06
C LYS A 308 8.86 25.52 1.72
N LYS A 309 7.54 25.37 1.57
CA LYS A 309 6.56 26.31 2.21
C LYS A 309 6.31 25.99 3.67
N MET A 310 6.78 24.83 4.15
CA MET A 310 6.65 24.41 5.55
C MET A 310 7.78 24.96 6.44
N VAL A 311 8.72 25.71 5.86
CA VAL A 311 9.92 26.29 6.52
C VAL A 311 9.72 27.80 6.76
#